data_7fa7c1d3fd37d5a1e40a5e7562b5d387
#
_entry.id   7fa7c1d3fd37d5a1e40a5e7562b5d387
#
_cell.length_a   1.000
_cell.length_b   1.000
_cell.length_c   1.000
_cell.angle_alpha   90.00
_cell.angle_beta   90.00
_cell.angle_gamma   90.00
#
_symmetry.space_group_name_H-M   'P 1'
#
loop_
_entity.id
_entity.type
_entity.pdbx_description
1 polymer ?
#
loop_
_entity_poly.entity_id
_entity_poly.type
_entity_poly.pdbx_seq_one_letter_code
_entity_poly.pdbx_strand_id
1 'polypeptide(L)'
;MRRMDTGADIIWGGSAVSHRQVAPFAEVLVTLTKEQEIKLRCEANFWRSQHRQALVRLAQSEAAHRVEMARTTEQSAAREAALRSELEQAQGKIRDLQKRLFGRKSERSSGAEKNPAADQKSSRGRGQQPGAAGHGRNRESHLPTQIEVIDIDCPHCPDCGLGYVDFPGTEDSEVLEIEVKAYRRKICRRRYRRTCQCPGARGILTAPPPARLIPRGKYGVSIWVHLLLSKFLYGQPTHRLLRDLSDHQLTLSAGTVTGGLRALAPLFEPLEEALLGQLRREKQWHADETRWRVFAETEGKVGHRWYFWVFHGPSVIHFVLDPSRSAAVPIRELSGSAGGIIICDRYSAYKKLARVLEHFILAFCWAHQRRDFLELANAHPDLADWALAWVEQIGQISEVPMDNNSAERAQRTPVVARKNFYGSSGHWSGALAAMMFSLLLTLRLWEINPRT
;
A
#
# COMPACT_ATOMS: atom_id res chain seq x y z
N MET A 1 14.80 44.05 -6.03
CA MET A 1 14.85 45.36 -5.33
C MET A 1 14.04 45.25 -4.07
N ARG A 2 14.66 45.25 -2.96
CA ARG A 2 14.43 45.58 -1.55
C ARG A 2 15.14 44.55 -0.66
N ARG A 3 16.34 44.99 -0.22
CA ARG A 3 17.06 44.42 0.93
C ARG A 3 16.21 44.73 2.18
N MET A 4 16.09 43.75 3.07
CA MET A 4 15.81 44.03 4.47
C MET A 4 17.01 43.56 5.28
N ASP A 5 17.83 44.52 5.65
CA ASP A 5 18.76 44.46 6.76
C ASP A 5 17.94 44.35 8.05
N THR A 6 18.24 43.36 8.87
CA THR A 6 17.96 43.39 10.30
C THR A 6 19.19 42.89 11.04
N GLY A 7 20.15 43.76 11.10
CA GLY A 7 21.19 43.72 12.11
C GLY A 7 20.58 44.12 13.45
N ALA A 8 20.43 43.19 14.37
CA ALA A 8 20.21 43.52 15.77
C ALA A 8 21.57 43.45 16.47
N ASP A 9 22.26 44.60 16.45
CA ASP A 9 23.37 44.81 17.34
C ASP A 9 22.87 44.85 18.79
N ILE A 10 23.15 43.82 19.53
CA ILE A 10 23.04 43.85 21.01
C ILE A 10 24.26 44.62 21.52
N ILE A 11 24.06 45.92 21.68
CA ILE A 11 25.02 46.76 22.40
C ILE A 11 24.97 46.39 23.88
N TRP A 12 25.90 45.61 24.30
CA TRP A 12 26.25 45.53 25.71
C TRP A 12 26.90 46.85 26.10
N GLY A 13 26.14 47.70 26.78
CA GLY A 13 26.66 48.92 27.39
C GLY A 13 27.69 48.56 28.42
N GLY A 14 28.93 48.42 28.00
CA GLY A 14 30.08 48.41 28.87
C GLY A 14 30.23 49.82 29.47
N SER A 15 29.66 50.03 30.66
CA SER A 15 30.11 51.15 31.48
C SER A 15 31.63 50.98 31.66
N ALA A 16 32.36 51.97 31.16
CA ALA A 16 33.79 52.13 31.41
C ALA A 16 34.00 52.13 32.94
N VAL A 17 34.33 50.99 33.49
CA VAL A 17 34.86 50.93 34.84
C VAL A 17 36.23 51.55 34.78
N SER A 18 36.30 52.82 35.19
CA SER A 18 37.57 53.48 35.41
C SER A 18 38.39 52.57 36.32
N HIS A 19 39.48 52.01 35.80
CA HIS A 19 40.48 51.39 36.62
C HIS A 19 41.00 52.46 37.59
N ARG A 20 40.36 52.58 38.76
CA ARG A 20 41.04 53.16 39.90
C ARG A 20 42.25 52.24 40.10
N GLN A 21 43.44 52.78 39.82
CA GLN A 21 44.68 52.21 40.28
C GLN A 21 44.52 52.06 41.78
N VAL A 22 44.26 50.83 42.23
CA VAL A 22 44.34 50.49 43.64
C VAL A 22 45.77 50.79 43.99
N ALA A 23 45.99 51.78 44.88
CA ALA A 23 47.32 52.10 45.39
C ALA A 23 47.98 50.77 45.85
N PRO A 24 49.23 50.54 45.49
CA PRO A 24 49.95 49.35 45.94
C PRO A 24 49.76 49.28 47.43
N PHE A 25 49.36 48.09 47.90
CA PHE A 25 49.19 47.83 49.34
C PHE A 25 50.34 48.42 50.07
N ALA A 26 50.07 49.36 50.97
CA ALA A 26 51.09 49.92 51.83
C ALA A 26 51.76 48.72 52.51
N GLU A 27 53.11 48.64 52.43
CA GLU A 27 53.85 47.55 53.05
C GLU A 27 53.65 47.67 54.55
N VAL A 28 52.66 46.93 55.04
CA VAL A 28 52.49 46.77 56.49
C VAL A 28 53.42 45.65 56.90
N LEU A 29 54.48 45.98 57.52
CA LEU A 29 55.38 44.99 58.16
C LEU A 29 54.63 44.26 59.29
N VAL A 30 54.13 43.07 58.94
CA VAL A 30 53.46 42.18 59.89
C VAL A 30 54.55 41.20 60.42
N THR A 31 54.89 41.32 61.71
CA THR A 31 55.71 40.31 62.33
C THR A 31 54.91 39.03 62.58
N LEU A 32 55.23 38.02 61.81
CA LEU A 32 54.63 36.71 61.93
C LEU A 32 55.54 35.81 62.74
N THR A 33 54.96 34.95 63.58
CA THR A 33 55.74 33.85 64.16
C THR A 33 56.05 32.85 63.03
N LYS A 34 57.11 32.10 63.14
CA LYS A 34 57.55 31.11 62.16
C LYS A 34 56.47 30.10 61.88
N GLU A 35 55.66 29.78 62.83
CA GLU A 35 54.52 28.87 62.73
C GLU A 35 53.40 29.49 61.85
N GLN A 36 53.10 30.78 62.07
CA GLN A 36 52.10 31.52 61.24
C GLN A 36 52.53 31.68 59.78
N GLU A 37 53.85 31.92 59.57
CA GLU A 37 54.42 31.97 58.22
C GLU A 37 54.26 30.65 57.48
N ILE A 38 54.56 29.52 58.11
CA ILE A 38 54.43 28.18 57.55
C ILE A 38 52.99 27.91 57.23
N LYS A 39 52.04 28.23 58.10
CA LYS A 39 50.61 28.06 57.88
C LYS A 39 50.12 28.84 56.70
N LEU A 40 50.47 30.13 56.58
CA LEU A 40 50.11 30.97 55.45
C LEU A 40 50.66 30.46 54.10
N ARG A 41 51.90 29.98 54.10
CA ARG A 41 52.53 29.37 52.93
C ARG A 41 51.82 28.07 52.52
N CYS A 42 51.44 27.23 53.45
CA CYS A 42 50.66 26.03 53.21
C CYS A 42 49.27 26.36 52.61
N GLU A 43 48.59 27.31 53.21
CA GLU A 43 47.29 27.77 52.71
C GLU A 43 47.42 28.38 51.31
N ALA A 44 48.40 29.25 51.04
CA ALA A 44 48.63 29.82 49.72
C ALA A 44 48.95 28.75 48.66
N ASN A 45 49.75 27.73 49.04
CA ASN A 45 50.09 26.62 48.16
C ASN A 45 48.84 25.74 47.88
N PHE A 46 47.99 25.51 48.89
CA PHE A 46 46.72 24.80 48.75
C PHE A 46 45.79 25.52 47.76
N TRP A 47 45.60 26.83 47.95
CA TRP A 47 44.71 27.62 47.07
C TRP A 47 45.27 27.76 45.64
N ARG A 48 46.59 27.87 45.46
CA ARG A 48 47.22 27.84 44.13
C ARG A 48 47.02 26.49 43.46
N SER A 49 47.09 25.39 44.19
CA SER A 49 46.79 24.05 43.66
C SER A 49 45.33 23.91 43.25
N GLN A 50 44.41 24.33 44.12
CA GLN A 50 42.96 24.32 43.80
C GLN A 50 42.63 25.18 42.60
N HIS A 51 43.19 26.37 42.51
CA HIS A 51 42.99 27.25 41.35
C HIS A 51 43.49 26.61 40.04
N ARG A 52 44.70 26.02 40.09
CA ARG A 52 45.23 25.29 38.91
C ARG A 52 44.35 24.11 38.52
N GLN A 53 43.83 23.35 39.45
CA GLN A 53 42.92 22.26 39.18
C GLN A 53 41.58 22.76 38.58
N ALA A 54 41.05 23.86 39.08
CA ALA A 54 39.85 24.49 38.57
C ALA A 54 40.02 24.95 37.11
N LEU A 55 41.14 25.57 36.76
CA LEU A 55 41.47 25.96 35.38
C LEU A 55 41.59 24.76 34.46
N VAL A 56 42.19 23.66 34.90
CA VAL A 56 42.26 22.43 34.10
C VAL A 56 40.87 21.84 33.86
N ARG A 57 40.01 21.80 34.89
CA ARG A 57 38.61 21.32 34.72
C ARG A 57 37.81 22.20 33.78
N LEU A 58 37.98 23.51 33.86
CA LEU A 58 37.32 24.45 32.96
C LEU A 58 37.76 24.22 31.51
N ALA A 59 39.06 24.12 31.26
CA ALA A 59 39.60 23.85 29.93
C ALA A 59 39.12 22.50 29.36
N GLN A 60 39.02 21.46 30.19
CA GLN A 60 38.46 20.15 29.79
C GLN A 60 36.98 20.24 29.47
N SER A 61 36.20 20.98 30.26
CA SER A 61 34.77 21.19 30.02
C SER A 61 34.52 21.96 28.72
N GLU A 62 35.30 23.02 28.48
CA GLU A 62 35.19 23.80 27.21
C GLU A 62 35.60 22.97 25.99
N ALA A 63 36.63 22.12 26.13
CA ALA A 63 37.02 21.20 25.05
C ALA A 63 35.96 20.17 24.78
N ALA A 64 35.36 19.56 25.80
CA ALA A 64 34.25 18.62 25.65
C ALA A 64 33.03 19.27 24.99
N HIS A 65 32.67 20.47 25.45
CA HIS A 65 31.55 21.22 24.85
C HIS A 65 31.79 21.57 23.36
N ARG A 66 33.01 21.95 22.99
CA ARG A 66 33.35 22.20 21.58
C ARG A 66 33.19 20.95 20.72
N VAL A 67 33.62 19.79 21.20
CA VAL A 67 33.48 18.51 20.50
C VAL A 67 32.00 18.15 20.33
N GLU A 68 31.21 18.31 21.39
CA GLU A 68 29.76 18.02 21.32
C GLU A 68 29.02 18.97 20.36
N MET A 69 29.33 20.24 20.38
CA MET A 69 28.77 21.22 19.43
C MET A 69 29.19 20.93 17.99
N ALA A 70 30.42 20.53 17.75
CA ALA A 70 30.86 20.11 16.42
C ALA A 70 30.08 18.87 15.93
N ARG A 71 29.89 17.88 16.79
CA ARG A 71 29.13 16.67 16.49
C ARG A 71 27.65 16.95 16.19
N THR A 72 27.02 17.83 16.97
CA THR A 72 25.60 18.19 16.75
C THR A 72 25.41 18.99 15.46
N THR A 73 26.34 19.90 15.12
CA THR A 73 26.32 20.64 13.86
C THR A 73 26.52 19.71 12.66
N GLU A 74 27.43 18.76 12.73
CA GLU A 74 27.65 17.76 11.68
C GLU A 74 26.41 16.86 11.49
N GLN A 75 25.82 16.37 12.58
CA GLN A 75 24.58 15.58 12.51
C GLN A 75 23.40 16.37 11.93
N SER A 76 23.29 17.66 12.28
CA SER A 76 22.26 18.54 11.72
C SER A 76 22.47 18.77 10.23
N ALA A 77 23.69 19.03 9.79
CA ALA A 77 24.03 19.22 8.38
C ALA A 77 23.78 17.92 7.56
N ALA A 78 24.15 16.77 8.09
CA ALA A 78 23.89 15.48 7.46
C ALA A 78 22.38 15.20 7.32
N ARG A 79 21.59 15.53 8.35
CA ARG A 79 20.14 15.38 8.32
C ARG A 79 19.48 16.32 7.31
N GLU A 80 19.96 17.56 7.24
CA GLU A 80 19.47 18.54 6.26
C GLU A 80 19.79 18.12 4.82
N ALA A 81 20.99 17.60 4.57
CA ALA A 81 21.36 17.06 3.27
C ALA A 81 20.50 15.87 2.85
N ALA A 82 20.21 14.95 3.79
CA ALA A 82 19.31 13.82 3.53
C ALA A 82 17.88 14.30 3.18
N LEU A 83 17.34 15.25 3.95
CA LEU A 83 16.01 15.81 3.69
C LEU A 83 15.93 16.57 2.35
N ARG A 84 16.99 17.28 1.97
CA ARG A 84 17.08 17.94 0.64
C ARG A 84 17.04 16.91 -0.48
N SER A 85 17.78 15.82 -0.34
CA SER A 85 17.77 14.72 -1.33
C SER A 85 16.39 14.08 -1.45
N GLU A 86 15.71 13.80 -0.33
CA GLU A 86 14.34 13.27 -0.34
C GLU A 86 13.35 14.24 -0.99
N LEU A 87 13.48 15.53 -0.74
CA LEU A 87 12.65 16.57 -1.35
C LEU A 87 12.85 16.62 -2.88
N GLU A 88 14.10 16.58 -3.35
CA GLU A 88 14.41 16.57 -4.78
C GLU A 88 13.83 15.31 -5.47
N GLN A 89 13.96 14.15 -4.83
CA GLN A 89 13.36 12.91 -5.33
C GLN A 89 11.83 13.00 -5.39
N ALA A 90 11.19 13.56 -4.36
CA ALA A 90 9.74 13.75 -4.33
C ALA A 90 9.29 14.71 -5.43
N GLN A 91 10.00 15.82 -5.62
CA GLN A 91 9.73 16.78 -6.70
C GLN A 91 9.94 16.16 -8.10
N GLY A 92 10.96 15.29 -8.25
CA GLY A 92 11.18 14.50 -9.46
C GLY A 92 10.01 13.59 -9.78
N LYS A 93 9.50 12.87 -8.77
CA LYS A 93 8.31 12.01 -8.88
C LYS A 93 7.05 12.80 -9.25
N ILE A 94 6.86 13.98 -8.64
CA ILE A 94 5.74 14.87 -8.96
C ILE A 94 5.80 15.33 -10.42
N ARG A 95 6.98 15.76 -10.90
CA ARG A 95 7.18 16.15 -12.30
C ARG A 95 6.91 15.00 -13.27
N ASP A 96 7.37 13.78 -12.94
CA ASP A 96 7.10 12.60 -13.76
C ASP A 96 5.60 12.25 -13.79
N LEU A 97 4.94 12.28 -12.64
CA LEU A 97 3.49 12.06 -12.55
C LEU A 97 2.70 13.14 -13.29
N GLN A 98 3.08 14.41 -13.18
CA GLN A 98 2.46 15.49 -13.93
C GLN A 98 2.65 15.31 -15.44
N LYS A 99 3.85 14.89 -15.89
CA LYS A 99 4.13 14.58 -17.29
C LYS A 99 3.31 13.40 -17.80
N ARG A 100 3.08 12.37 -16.96
CA ARG A 100 2.23 11.21 -17.30
C ARG A 100 0.74 11.55 -17.35
N LEU A 101 0.27 12.42 -16.45
CA LEU A 101 -1.14 12.79 -16.35
C LEU A 101 -1.53 13.90 -17.35
N PHE A 102 -0.67 14.89 -17.54
CA PHE A 102 -0.96 16.09 -18.30
C PHE A 102 -0.01 16.31 -19.50
N GLY A 103 1.05 15.49 -19.63
CA GLY A 103 1.95 15.54 -20.75
C GLY A 103 1.28 15.07 -22.05
N ARG A 104 1.63 15.69 -23.18
CA ARG A 104 1.21 15.24 -24.51
C ARG A 104 1.66 13.78 -24.69
N LYS A 105 0.72 12.86 -24.85
CA LYS A 105 0.97 11.46 -25.20
C LYS A 105 1.41 11.38 -26.67
N SER A 106 2.64 11.76 -26.94
CA SER A 106 3.28 11.60 -28.24
C SER A 106 4.55 10.74 -28.04
N GLU A 107 4.45 9.48 -28.37
CA GLU A 107 5.58 8.54 -28.46
C GLU A 107 6.44 8.83 -29.70
N ARG A 108 6.91 10.05 -29.88
CA ARG A 108 7.98 10.32 -30.82
C ARG A 108 9.28 10.43 -30.02
N SER A 109 10.09 9.39 -30.10
CA SER A 109 11.49 9.42 -29.66
C SER A 109 12.21 10.58 -30.38
N SER A 110 12.61 11.59 -29.62
CA SER A 110 13.53 12.62 -30.07
C SER A 110 14.95 12.04 -30.08
N GLY A 111 15.32 11.31 -31.14
CA GLY A 111 16.67 10.74 -31.18
C GLY A 111 16.92 9.79 -32.32
N ALA A 112 16.30 9.99 -33.50
CA ALA A 112 16.77 9.37 -34.72
C ALA A 112 17.24 10.48 -35.68
N GLU A 113 18.48 10.43 -36.06
CA GLU A 113 19.06 11.26 -37.12
C GLU A 113 18.14 11.24 -38.34
N LYS A 114 17.87 12.40 -38.86
CA LYS A 114 17.03 12.60 -40.04
C LYS A 114 17.72 12.00 -41.25
N ASN A 115 17.22 10.86 -41.71
CA ASN A 115 17.59 10.32 -43.00
C ASN A 115 16.87 11.18 -44.06
N PRO A 116 17.56 11.88 -44.98
CA PRO A 116 16.95 12.85 -45.90
C PRO A 116 16.12 12.23 -47.04
N ALA A 117 16.00 10.90 -47.12
CA ALA A 117 15.27 10.21 -48.19
C ALA A 117 13.83 9.79 -47.88
N ALA A 118 13.27 10.13 -46.73
CA ALA A 118 11.93 9.70 -46.34
C ALA A 118 10.94 10.86 -46.09
N ASP A 119 11.11 11.99 -46.75
CA ASP A 119 10.22 13.17 -46.60
C ASP A 119 9.06 13.14 -47.60
N GLN A 120 8.27 12.04 -47.60
CA GLN A 120 6.88 12.09 -48.05
C GLN A 120 6.00 12.27 -46.82
N LYS A 121 5.84 13.52 -46.42
CA LYS A 121 4.83 13.93 -45.43
C LYS A 121 3.46 13.49 -45.93
N SER A 122 2.83 12.53 -45.27
CA SER A 122 1.43 12.23 -45.49
C SER A 122 0.64 13.54 -45.26
N SER A 123 -0.02 14.05 -46.29
CA SER A 123 -0.85 15.26 -46.26
C SER A 123 -2.16 15.13 -45.48
N ARG A 124 -2.26 14.11 -44.60
CA ARG A 124 -3.46 13.88 -43.78
C ARG A 124 -3.49 14.88 -42.63
N GLY A 125 -4.53 15.74 -42.62
CA GLY A 125 -4.79 16.70 -41.56
C GLY A 125 -4.96 16.04 -40.19
N ARG A 126 -4.71 16.78 -39.11
CA ARG A 126 -5.01 16.34 -37.74
C ARG A 126 -6.53 16.27 -37.57
N GLY A 127 -7.07 15.12 -37.10
CA GLY A 127 -8.50 14.90 -36.86
C GLY A 127 -8.96 13.58 -37.44
N GLN A 128 -10.26 13.29 -37.26
CA GLN A 128 -10.90 12.10 -37.83
C GLN A 128 -10.86 12.16 -39.34
N GLN A 129 -10.30 11.11 -39.96
CA GLN A 129 -10.18 11.04 -41.42
C GLN A 129 -11.52 10.67 -42.06
N PRO A 130 -11.87 11.16 -43.26
CA PRO A 130 -13.03 10.72 -43.98
C PRO A 130 -13.05 9.20 -44.17
N GLY A 131 -14.15 8.53 -43.76
CA GLY A 131 -14.28 7.07 -43.83
C GLY A 131 -13.76 6.31 -42.60
N ALA A 132 -13.15 6.95 -41.61
CA ALA A 132 -12.85 6.32 -40.35
C ALA A 132 -14.15 6.09 -39.56
N ALA A 133 -14.31 4.88 -38.99
CA ALA A 133 -15.42 4.59 -38.09
C ALA A 133 -15.42 5.61 -36.94
N GLY A 134 -16.56 6.28 -36.72
CA GLY A 134 -16.68 7.23 -35.62
C GLY A 134 -16.44 6.54 -34.31
N HIS A 135 -15.57 7.11 -33.47
CA HIS A 135 -15.49 6.73 -32.06
C HIS A 135 -16.72 7.32 -31.34
N GLY A 136 -17.89 6.74 -31.63
CA GLY A 136 -19.11 7.05 -30.88
C GLY A 136 -18.93 6.70 -29.40
N ARG A 137 -19.70 7.33 -28.54
CA ARG A 137 -19.81 6.91 -27.15
C ARG A 137 -20.24 5.45 -27.13
N ASN A 138 -19.53 4.59 -26.38
CA ASN A 138 -19.97 3.22 -26.16
C ASN A 138 -21.35 3.30 -25.50
N ARG A 139 -22.38 2.80 -26.22
CA ARG A 139 -23.68 2.62 -25.60
C ARG A 139 -23.59 1.37 -24.75
N GLU A 140 -23.88 1.51 -23.46
CA GLU A 140 -23.89 0.40 -22.51
C GLU A 140 -25.12 -0.50 -22.70
N SER A 141 -25.34 -0.96 -23.96
CA SER A 141 -26.50 -1.71 -24.39
C SER A 141 -26.73 -3.04 -23.66
N HIS A 142 -25.77 -3.49 -22.89
CA HIS A 142 -25.86 -4.66 -22.02
C HIS A 142 -26.57 -4.38 -20.70
N LEU A 143 -26.79 -3.12 -20.35
CA LEU A 143 -27.48 -2.75 -19.11
C LEU A 143 -29.01 -2.86 -19.31
N PRO A 144 -29.75 -3.29 -18.26
CA PRO A 144 -31.20 -3.27 -18.30
C PRO A 144 -31.70 -1.82 -18.41
N THR A 145 -32.58 -1.59 -19.38
CA THR A 145 -33.18 -0.28 -19.63
C THR A 145 -34.47 -0.12 -18.82
N GLN A 146 -34.56 0.98 -18.08
CA GLN A 146 -35.79 1.45 -17.46
C GLN A 146 -36.32 2.63 -18.30
N ILE A 147 -37.58 2.55 -18.75
CA ILE A 147 -38.18 3.60 -19.55
C ILE A 147 -39.02 4.47 -18.60
N GLU A 148 -38.70 5.75 -18.56
CA GLU A 148 -39.50 6.78 -17.91
C GLU A 148 -40.08 7.67 -18.98
N VAL A 149 -41.40 7.82 -18.97
CA VAL A 149 -42.10 8.68 -19.92
C VAL A 149 -42.45 9.97 -19.19
N ILE A 150 -41.93 11.08 -19.70
CA ILE A 150 -42.23 12.42 -19.20
C ILE A 150 -43.23 13.05 -20.17
N ASP A 151 -44.36 13.47 -19.67
CA ASP A 151 -45.42 14.11 -20.42
C ASP A 151 -45.61 15.57 -20.00
N ILE A 152 -46.28 16.34 -20.84
CA ILE A 152 -46.61 17.74 -20.60
C ILE A 152 -47.98 17.80 -19.89
N ASP A 153 -48.03 18.38 -18.71
CA ASP A 153 -49.24 18.45 -17.85
C ASP A 153 -50.43 19.14 -18.55
N CYS A 154 -50.19 20.14 -19.36
CA CYS A 154 -51.25 20.90 -20.06
C CYS A 154 -50.82 21.29 -21.48
N PRO A 155 -50.96 20.40 -22.48
CA PRO A 155 -50.56 20.69 -23.85
C PRO A 155 -51.60 21.58 -24.58
N HIS A 156 -51.73 22.84 -24.13
CA HIS A 156 -52.63 23.82 -24.72
C HIS A 156 -51.86 25.02 -25.26
N CYS A 157 -52.33 25.61 -26.32
CA CYS A 157 -51.78 26.83 -26.89
C CYS A 157 -51.90 27.97 -25.88
N PRO A 158 -50.82 28.66 -25.53
CA PRO A 158 -50.83 29.77 -24.53
C PRO A 158 -51.65 31.00 -25.06
N ASP A 159 -51.80 31.15 -26.36
CA ASP A 159 -52.46 32.30 -26.97
C ASP A 159 -53.98 32.11 -27.18
N CYS A 160 -54.40 30.90 -27.61
CA CYS A 160 -55.80 30.64 -27.96
C CYS A 160 -56.50 29.54 -27.13
N GLY A 161 -55.75 28.84 -26.27
CA GLY A 161 -56.28 27.80 -25.38
C GLY A 161 -56.65 26.47 -26.07
N LEU A 162 -56.43 26.32 -27.38
CA LEU A 162 -56.67 25.05 -28.05
C LEU A 162 -55.65 24.01 -27.66
N GLY A 163 -56.13 22.74 -27.49
CA GLY A 163 -55.24 21.61 -27.17
C GLY A 163 -54.34 21.24 -28.35
N TYR A 164 -53.09 20.87 -28.05
CA TYR A 164 -52.22 20.21 -29.03
C TYR A 164 -52.69 18.76 -29.25
N VAL A 165 -52.46 18.22 -30.45
CA VAL A 165 -52.67 16.81 -30.76
C VAL A 165 -51.37 16.06 -30.69
N ASP A 166 -51.46 14.77 -30.33
CA ASP A 166 -50.29 13.91 -30.27
C ASP A 166 -49.51 13.91 -31.57
N PHE A 167 -48.20 14.11 -31.45
CA PHE A 167 -47.28 13.99 -32.60
C PHE A 167 -46.49 12.69 -32.46
N PRO A 168 -46.41 11.85 -33.50
CA PRO A 168 -45.75 10.55 -33.41
C PRO A 168 -44.26 10.66 -33.09
N GLY A 169 -43.80 9.85 -32.10
CA GLY A 169 -42.43 9.75 -31.70
C GLY A 169 -42.12 10.49 -30.39
N THR A 170 -40.98 10.20 -29.84
CA THR A 170 -40.42 10.79 -28.61
C THR A 170 -39.03 11.32 -28.89
N GLU A 171 -38.61 12.34 -28.18
CA GLU A 171 -37.24 12.79 -28.17
C GLU A 171 -36.53 12.11 -26.98
N ASP A 172 -35.72 11.10 -27.28
CA ASP A 172 -35.13 10.23 -26.26
C ASP A 172 -33.76 10.71 -25.83
N SER A 173 -33.51 10.62 -24.53
CA SER A 173 -32.18 10.80 -23.93
C SER A 173 -31.87 9.62 -23.00
N GLU A 174 -30.60 9.24 -22.93
CA GLU A 174 -30.12 8.15 -22.07
C GLU A 174 -29.27 8.70 -20.93
N VAL A 175 -29.58 8.30 -19.70
CA VAL A 175 -28.81 8.59 -18.49
C VAL A 175 -28.42 7.27 -17.83
N LEU A 176 -27.16 7.11 -17.50
CA LEU A 176 -26.67 5.93 -16.77
C LEU A 176 -26.79 6.17 -15.27
N GLU A 177 -27.53 5.31 -14.60
CA GLU A 177 -27.76 5.39 -13.17
C GLU A 177 -27.36 4.09 -12.45
N ILE A 178 -27.04 4.18 -11.16
CA ILE A 178 -26.79 3.05 -10.29
C ILE A 178 -27.67 3.15 -9.04
N GLU A 179 -28.48 2.13 -8.80
CA GLU A 179 -29.25 2.01 -7.56
C GLU A 179 -28.72 0.86 -6.72
N VAL A 180 -28.38 1.13 -5.45
CA VAL A 180 -28.04 0.11 -4.46
C VAL A 180 -29.16 0.04 -3.43
N LYS A 181 -29.93 -1.06 -3.44
CA LYS A 181 -31.15 -1.21 -2.65
C LYS A 181 -31.17 -2.50 -1.84
N ALA A 182 -31.29 -2.39 -0.53
CA ALA A 182 -31.57 -3.55 0.30
C ALA A 182 -33.09 -3.87 0.24
N TYR A 183 -33.40 -5.15 0.13
CA TYR A 183 -34.79 -5.60 0.09
C TYR A 183 -35.02 -6.87 0.90
N ARG A 184 -36.25 -7.06 1.33
CA ARG A 184 -36.70 -8.24 2.07
C ARG A 184 -37.45 -9.21 1.14
N ARG A 185 -36.83 -10.37 0.85
CA ARG A 185 -37.48 -11.45 0.09
C ARG A 185 -38.32 -12.32 1.02
N LYS A 186 -39.65 -12.27 0.88
CA LYS A 186 -40.59 -13.13 1.59
C LYS A 186 -40.74 -14.44 0.80
N ILE A 187 -40.42 -15.58 1.42
CA ILE A 187 -40.52 -16.91 0.83
C ILE A 187 -41.78 -17.56 1.37
N CYS A 188 -42.79 -17.71 0.52
CA CYS A 188 -44.05 -18.34 0.85
C CYS A 188 -44.01 -19.81 0.36
N ARG A 189 -44.02 -20.74 1.29
CA ARG A 189 -44.03 -22.19 0.99
C ARG A 189 -45.45 -22.72 1.05
N ARG A 190 -45.95 -23.29 -0.06
CA ARG A 190 -47.30 -23.85 -0.10
C ARG A 190 -47.41 -25.06 0.77
N ARG A 191 -48.56 -25.25 1.42
CA ARG A 191 -48.89 -26.35 2.30
C ARG A 191 -50.11 -27.07 1.76
N TYR A 192 -50.11 -28.39 1.77
CA TYR A 192 -51.19 -29.22 1.28
C TYR A 192 -51.64 -30.15 2.40
N ARG A 193 -52.94 -30.26 2.61
CA ARG A 193 -53.53 -31.19 3.57
C ARG A 193 -53.92 -32.44 2.82
N ARG A 194 -53.68 -33.62 3.40
CA ARG A 194 -54.11 -34.90 2.84
C ARG A 194 -55.62 -34.97 2.75
N THR A 195 -56.15 -35.63 1.73
CA THR A 195 -57.58 -35.97 1.55
C THR A 195 -57.88 -37.45 1.79
N CYS A 196 -56.85 -38.27 1.93
CA CYS A 196 -56.94 -39.72 2.17
C CYS A 196 -56.70 -40.07 3.65
N GLN A 197 -57.09 -41.27 4.05
CA GLN A 197 -56.85 -41.83 5.38
C GLN A 197 -55.72 -42.85 5.42
N CYS A 198 -54.82 -42.86 4.42
CA CYS A 198 -53.70 -43.80 4.35
C CYS A 198 -52.77 -43.65 5.56
N PRO A 199 -52.42 -44.74 6.28
CA PRO A 199 -51.67 -44.68 7.54
C PRO A 199 -50.24 -44.16 7.38
N GLY A 200 -49.59 -44.33 6.21
CA GLY A 200 -48.25 -43.82 5.92
C GLY A 200 -48.18 -42.37 5.40
N ALA A 201 -49.33 -41.73 5.12
CA ALA A 201 -49.36 -40.39 4.54
C ALA A 201 -49.27 -39.31 5.63
N ARG A 202 -48.34 -38.36 5.48
CA ARG A 202 -48.25 -37.18 6.37
C ARG A 202 -49.52 -36.35 6.27
N GLY A 203 -50.08 -35.89 7.38
CA GLY A 203 -51.30 -35.10 7.41
C GLY A 203 -51.19 -33.77 6.70
N ILE A 204 -50.00 -33.14 6.71
CA ILE A 204 -49.67 -31.92 5.99
C ILE A 204 -48.33 -32.07 5.30
N LEU A 205 -48.29 -31.79 4.00
CA LEU A 205 -47.08 -31.62 3.20
C LEU A 205 -46.79 -30.15 3.06
N THR A 206 -45.55 -29.75 3.33
CA THR A 206 -45.09 -28.39 3.11
C THR A 206 -43.96 -28.40 2.09
N ALA A 207 -43.96 -27.51 1.12
CA ALA A 207 -42.89 -27.39 0.14
C ALA A 207 -41.53 -27.23 0.88
N PRO A 208 -40.44 -27.88 0.40
CA PRO A 208 -39.14 -27.82 1.05
C PRO A 208 -38.62 -26.36 1.10
N PRO A 209 -37.87 -25.97 2.15
CA PRO A 209 -37.24 -24.68 2.19
C PRO A 209 -36.12 -24.59 1.12
N PRO A 210 -35.88 -23.40 0.53
CA PRO A 210 -34.73 -23.23 -0.34
C PRO A 210 -33.43 -23.39 0.45
N ALA A 211 -32.37 -23.81 -0.24
CA ALA A 211 -31.04 -23.91 0.33
C ALA A 211 -30.56 -22.54 0.83
N ARG A 212 -29.80 -22.54 1.93
CA ARG A 212 -29.20 -21.36 2.54
C ARG A 212 -27.72 -21.61 2.75
N LEU A 213 -26.88 -20.61 2.49
CA LEU A 213 -25.44 -20.69 2.75
C LEU A 213 -25.14 -20.98 4.22
N ILE A 214 -25.83 -20.30 5.12
CA ILE A 214 -25.72 -20.54 6.56
C ILE A 214 -27.06 -21.11 7.05
N PRO A 215 -27.09 -22.33 7.60
CA PRO A 215 -28.31 -22.91 8.16
C PRO A 215 -28.98 -21.98 9.17
N ARG A 216 -30.28 -21.81 9.06
CA ARG A 216 -31.11 -20.90 9.88
C ARG A 216 -30.74 -19.42 9.76
N GLY A 217 -29.77 -19.05 8.90
CA GLY A 217 -29.39 -17.65 8.65
C GLY A 217 -30.53 -16.87 7.98
N LYS A 218 -30.69 -15.61 8.35
CA LYS A 218 -31.67 -14.70 7.73
C LYS A 218 -31.13 -13.94 6.53
N TYR A 219 -29.83 -13.94 6.31
CA TYR A 219 -29.16 -13.18 5.26
C TYR A 219 -29.00 -14.02 3.98
N GLY A 220 -29.33 -13.43 2.85
CA GLY A 220 -29.20 -14.05 1.53
C GLY A 220 -27.77 -14.10 1.02
N VAL A 221 -27.55 -14.85 -0.07
CA VAL A 221 -26.23 -15.01 -0.71
C VAL A 221 -25.63 -13.65 -1.10
N SER A 222 -26.43 -12.75 -1.68
CA SER A 222 -26.00 -11.44 -2.13
C SER A 222 -25.36 -10.58 -1.03
N ILE A 223 -25.84 -10.68 0.20
CA ILE A 223 -25.24 -9.97 1.34
C ILE A 223 -23.85 -10.52 1.64
N TRP A 224 -23.66 -11.82 1.65
CA TRP A 224 -22.36 -12.46 1.89
C TRP A 224 -21.37 -12.16 0.78
N VAL A 225 -21.81 -12.20 -0.49
CA VAL A 225 -20.98 -11.77 -1.62
C VAL A 225 -20.56 -10.31 -1.48
N HIS A 226 -21.50 -9.41 -1.15
CA HIS A 226 -21.18 -7.99 -0.91
C HIS A 226 -20.15 -7.82 0.22
N LEU A 227 -20.32 -8.52 1.34
CA LEU A 227 -19.41 -8.47 2.48
C LEU A 227 -18.00 -8.96 2.11
N LEU A 228 -17.89 -10.09 1.41
CA LEU A 228 -16.62 -10.69 0.99
C LEU A 228 -15.87 -9.77 0.00
N LEU A 229 -16.56 -9.28 -1.02
CA LEU A 229 -15.96 -8.40 -2.01
C LEU A 229 -15.53 -7.06 -1.40
N SER A 230 -16.40 -6.42 -0.62
CA SER A 230 -16.09 -5.14 0.01
C SER A 230 -14.92 -5.25 0.96
N LYS A 231 -14.85 -6.33 1.74
CA LYS A 231 -13.77 -6.54 2.70
C LYS A 231 -12.44 -6.92 2.04
N PHE A 232 -12.44 -7.95 1.19
CA PHE A 232 -11.19 -8.54 0.70
C PHE A 232 -10.76 -8.02 -0.66
N LEU A 233 -11.67 -7.65 -1.54
CA LEU A 233 -11.31 -7.11 -2.85
C LEU A 233 -11.13 -5.59 -2.84
N TYR A 234 -12.00 -4.88 -2.11
CA TYR A 234 -11.97 -3.41 -2.02
C TYR A 234 -11.34 -2.88 -0.73
N GLY A 235 -10.89 -3.78 0.17
CA GLY A 235 -10.15 -3.43 1.38
C GLY A 235 -10.96 -2.60 2.38
N GLN A 236 -12.30 -2.70 2.37
CA GLN A 236 -13.17 -1.94 3.26
C GLN A 236 -13.15 -2.50 4.68
N PRO A 237 -12.88 -1.70 5.73
CA PRO A 237 -12.93 -2.16 7.11
C PRO A 237 -14.35 -2.53 7.53
N THR A 238 -14.48 -3.54 8.39
CA THR A 238 -15.80 -4.06 8.81
C THR A 238 -16.72 -2.98 9.36
N HIS A 239 -16.20 -2.03 10.15
CA HIS A 239 -17.04 -0.98 10.73
C HIS A 239 -17.60 -0.01 9.66
N ARG A 240 -16.83 0.32 8.61
CA ARG A 240 -17.30 1.16 7.49
C ARG A 240 -18.34 0.40 6.67
N LEU A 241 -18.10 -0.90 6.43
CA LEU A 241 -19.04 -1.75 5.74
C LEU A 241 -20.38 -1.87 6.47
N LEU A 242 -20.36 -2.01 7.79
CA LEU A 242 -21.58 -2.04 8.60
C LEU A 242 -22.33 -0.71 8.59
N ARG A 243 -21.60 0.40 8.55
CA ARG A 243 -22.18 1.73 8.43
C ARG A 243 -22.84 1.93 7.06
N ASP A 244 -22.15 1.61 5.99
CA ASP A 244 -22.67 1.64 4.62
C ASP A 244 -23.97 0.82 4.48
N LEU A 245 -23.99 -0.42 5.01
CA LEU A 245 -25.21 -1.23 5.03
C LEU A 245 -26.33 -0.60 5.85
N SER A 246 -25.99 0.07 6.96
CA SER A 246 -26.98 0.79 7.79
C SER A 246 -27.57 1.99 7.06
N ASP A 247 -26.78 2.70 6.26
CA ASP A 247 -27.24 3.81 5.42
C ASP A 247 -28.24 3.31 4.35
N HIS A 248 -28.10 2.05 3.93
CA HIS A 248 -29.08 1.32 3.10
C HIS A 248 -30.18 0.61 3.91
N GLN A 249 -30.45 1.02 5.14
CA GLN A 249 -31.49 0.47 6.05
C GLN A 249 -31.31 -1.01 6.40
N LEU A 250 -30.11 -1.56 6.25
CA LEU A 250 -29.76 -2.93 6.60
C LEU A 250 -28.78 -2.98 7.78
N THR A 251 -29.30 -3.15 8.98
CA THR A 251 -28.48 -3.21 10.18
C THR A 251 -27.96 -4.63 10.45
N LEU A 252 -26.64 -4.78 10.50
CA LEU A 252 -25.94 -5.98 10.91
C LEU A 252 -25.01 -5.69 12.08
N SER A 253 -24.87 -6.66 13.00
CA SER A 253 -23.86 -6.56 14.04
C SER A 253 -22.49 -7.10 13.56
N ALA A 254 -21.41 -6.58 14.13
CA ALA A 254 -20.05 -7.09 13.84
C ALA A 254 -19.93 -8.59 14.19
N GLY A 255 -20.56 -9.03 15.27
CA GLY A 255 -20.61 -10.45 15.66
C GLY A 255 -21.29 -11.32 14.61
N THR A 256 -22.38 -10.87 14.01
CA THR A 256 -23.07 -11.57 12.90
C THR A 256 -22.15 -11.71 11.69
N VAL A 257 -21.45 -10.65 11.32
CA VAL A 257 -20.51 -10.68 10.18
C VAL A 257 -19.36 -11.64 10.48
N THR A 258 -18.73 -11.54 11.64
CA THR A 258 -17.62 -12.41 12.04
C THR A 258 -18.02 -13.87 12.12
N GLY A 259 -19.15 -14.17 12.77
CA GLY A 259 -19.67 -15.52 12.87
C GLY A 259 -20.03 -16.12 11.50
N GLY A 260 -20.64 -15.31 10.64
CA GLY A 260 -20.98 -15.73 9.28
C GLY A 260 -19.76 -15.97 8.40
N LEU A 261 -18.76 -15.10 8.42
CA LEU A 261 -17.50 -15.29 7.70
C LEU A 261 -16.79 -16.58 8.17
N ARG A 262 -16.79 -16.84 9.48
CA ARG A 262 -16.22 -18.07 10.04
C ARG A 262 -16.99 -19.32 9.56
N ALA A 263 -18.30 -19.25 9.50
CA ALA A 263 -19.14 -20.36 9.02
C ALA A 263 -18.99 -20.60 7.50
N LEU A 264 -18.65 -19.58 6.73
CA LEU A 264 -18.44 -19.68 5.29
C LEU A 264 -17.03 -20.17 4.91
N ALA A 265 -16.02 -19.98 5.77
CA ALA A 265 -14.64 -20.33 5.47
C ALA A 265 -14.46 -21.74 4.91
N PRO A 266 -15.05 -22.81 5.50
CA PRO A 266 -14.90 -24.18 5.00
C PRO A 266 -15.46 -24.41 3.59
N LEU A 267 -16.37 -23.55 3.12
CA LEU A 267 -16.92 -23.68 1.76
C LEU A 267 -15.88 -23.33 0.67
N PHE A 268 -14.84 -22.59 1.02
CA PHE A 268 -13.80 -22.15 0.09
C PHE A 268 -12.55 -23.04 0.12
N GLU A 269 -12.37 -23.86 1.15
CA GLU A 269 -11.21 -24.76 1.27
C GLU A 269 -10.98 -25.66 0.05
N PRO A 270 -12.01 -26.31 -0.54
CA PRO A 270 -11.82 -27.12 -1.74
C PRO A 270 -11.37 -26.30 -2.96
N LEU A 271 -11.80 -25.04 -3.03
CA LEU A 271 -11.37 -24.12 -4.10
C LEU A 271 -9.92 -23.68 -3.90
N GLU A 272 -9.50 -23.43 -2.67
CA GLU A 272 -8.11 -23.12 -2.34
C GLU A 272 -7.18 -24.27 -2.69
N GLU A 273 -7.56 -25.50 -2.33
CA GLU A 273 -6.81 -26.72 -2.68
C GLU A 273 -6.70 -26.91 -4.20
N ALA A 274 -7.79 -26.64 -4.94
CA ALA A 274 -7.79 -26.70 -6.38
C ALA A 274 -6.85 -25.63 -7.01
N LEU A 275 -6.86 -24.40 -6.47
CA LEU A 275 -5.96 -23.33 -6.91
C LEU A 275 -4.49 -23.70 -6.61
N LEU A 276 -4.19 -24.23 -5.44
CA LEU A 276 -2.84 -24.69 -5.11
C LEU A 276 -2.40 -25.84 -6.01
N GLY A 277 -3.30 -26.79 -6.29
CA GLY A 277 -3.05 -27.87 -7.24
C GLY A 277 -2.75 -27.36 -8.65
N GLN A 278 -3.44 -26.32 -9.10
CA GLN A 278 -3.19 -25.70 -10.40
C GLN A 278 -1.86 -24.91 -10.37
N LEU A 279 -1.58 -24.15 -9.33
CA LEU A 279 -0.31 -23.44 -9.15
C LEU A 279 0.89 -24.39 -9.27
N ARG A 280 0.83 -25.57 -8.66
CA ARG A 280 1.91 -26.58 -8.70
C ARG A 280 2.13 -27.20 -10.07
N ARG A 281 1.18 -27.10 -10.99
CA ARG A 281 1.34 -27.54 -12.40
C ARG A 281 2.04 -26.52 -13.28
N GLU A 282 2.15 -25.30 -12.83
CA GLU A 282 2.81 -24.23 -13.58
C GLU A 282 4.33 -24.42 -13.60
N LYS A 283 5.00 -23.68 -14.47
CA LYS A 283 6.46 -23.75 -14.68
C LYS A 283 7.17 -22.47 -14.25
N GLN A 284 6.41 -21.43 -13.91
CA GLN A 284 6.93 -20.13 -13.55
C GLN A 284 6.11 -19.50 -12.47
N TRP A 285 6.76 -18.93 -11.47
CA TRP A 285 6.14 -18.25 -10.34
C TRP A 285 6.86 -16.94 -10.02
N HIS A 286 6.11 -15.89 -9.81
CA HIS A 286 6.59 -14.69 -9.14
C HIS A 286 6.29 -14.84 -7.64
N ALA A 287 7.29 -14.70 -6.80
CA ALA A 287 7.14 -14.87 -5.37
C ALA A 287 7.58 -13.63 -4.59
N ASP A 288 6.82 -13.28 -3.58
CA ASP A 288 7.08 -12.16 -2.68
C ASP A 288 6.42 -12.39 -1.33
N GLU A 289 6.84 -11.69 -0.27
CA GLU A 289 6.21 -11.76 1.03
C GLU A 289 6.11 -10.39 1.70
N THR A 290 5.01 -10.17 2.41
CA THR A 290 4.78 -8.95 3.17
C THR A 290 4.38 -9.24 4.60
N ARG A 291 4.63 -8.30 5.51
CA ARG A 291 4.23 -8.44 6.92
C ARG A 291 2.72 -8.33 7.06
N TRP A 292 2.16 -9.17 7.95
CA TRP A 292 0.77 -9.11 8.37
C TRP A 292 0.70 -9.16 9.89
N ARG A 293 -0.38 -8.70 10.50
CA ARG A 293 -0.60 -8.83 11.93
C ARG A 293 -1.73 -9.81 12.21
N VAL A 294 -1.48 -10.75 13.12
CA VAL A 294 -2.49 -11.63 13.69
C VAL A 294 -2.50 -11.39 15.19
N PHE A 295 -3.63 -10.91 15.71
CA PHE A 295 -3.76 -10.49 17.12
C PHE A 295 -4.15 -11.63 18.06
N ALA A 296 -3.92 -12.87 17.65
CA ALA A 296 -4.06 -14.05 18.48
C ALA A 296 -2.70 -14.50 19.03
N GLU A 297 -2.70 -14.99 20.24
CA GLU A 297 -1.53 -15.65 20.82
C GLU A 297 -1.27 -16.98 20.10
N THR A 298 -0.01 -17.27 19.85
CA THR A 298 0.44 -18.48 19.18
C THR A 298 1.57 -19.07 20.01
N GLU A 299 1.45 -20.33 20.37
CA GLU A 299 2.47 -21.05 21.12
C GLU A 299 3.84 -20.99 20.41
N GLY A 300 4.88 -20.69 21.16
CA GLY A 300 6.24 -20.56 20.65
C GLY A 300 6.52 -19.30 19.84
N LYS A 301 5.56 -18.35 19.75
CA LYS A 301 5.74 -17.11 19.00
C LYS A 301 5.55 -15.86 19.85
N VAL A 302 6.57 -15.02 19.88
CA VAL A 302 6.50 -13.70 20.53
C VAL A 302 5.99 -12.66 19.53
N GLY A 303 4.89 -11.95 19.91
CA GLY A 303 4.30 -10.86 19.16
C GLY A 303 3.40 -11.29 17.99
N HIS A 304 2.80 -10.30 17.34
CA HIS A 304 1.73 -10.48 16.37
C HIS A 304 2.16 -10.41 14.91
N ARG A 305 3.47 -10.51 14.63
CA ARG A 305 4.01 -10.38 13.28
C ARG A 305 3.95 -11.72 12.56
N TRP A 306 3.13 -11.80 11.51
CA TRP A 306 3.01 -12.89 10.57
C TRP A 306 3.42 -12.41 9.18
N TYR A 307 3.43 -13.29 8.20
CA TYR A 307 3.82 -12.98 6.82
C TYR A 307 2.78 -13.51 5.85
N PHE A 308 2.35 -12.65 4.94
CA PHE A 308 1.62 -13.03 3.74
C PHE A 308 2.63 -13.31 2.64
N TRP A 309 2.64 -14.53 2.20
CA TRP A 309 3.39 -14.97 1.05
C TRP A 309 2.45 -14.96 -0.15
N VAL A 310 2.96 -14.58 -1.33
CA VAL A 310 2.26 -14.68 -2.60
C VAL A 310 3.09 -15.48 -3.57
N PHE A 311 2.41 -16.38 -4.28
CA PHE A 311 2.93 -17.12 -5.42
C PHE A 311 2.00 -16.80 -6.59
N HIS A 312 2.50 -16.06 -7.56
CA HIS A 312 1.74 -15.63 -8.73
C HIS A 312 2.28 -16.35 -9.95
N GLY A 313 1.55 -17.33 -10.41
CA GLY A 313 1.80 -18.01 -11.65
C GLY A 313 1.01 -17.40 -12.82
N PRO A 314 1.16 -17.93 -14.04
CA PRO A 314 0.43 -17.45 -15.21
C PRO A 314 -1.09 -17.50 -15.09
N SER A 315 -1.64 -18.51 -14.42
CA SER A 315 -3.09 -18.72 -14.33
C SER A 315 -3.65 -18.61 -12.90
N VAL A 316 -2.81 -18.61 -11.86
CA VAL A 316 -3.25 -18.61 -10.46
C VAL A 316 -2.43 -17.67 -9.61
N ILE A 317 -3.11 -17.00 -8.70
CA ILE A 317 -2.50 -16.22 -7.62
C ILE A 317 -2.85 -16.90 -6.30
N HIS A 318 -1.85 -17.39 -5.57
CA HIS A 318 -2.02 -18.07 -4.31
C HIS A 318 -1.35 -17.30 -3.16
N PHE A 319 -2.09 -17.06 -2.11
CA PHE A 319 -1.61 -16.42 -0.89
C PHE A 319 -1.60 -17.40 0.27
N VAL A 320 -0.55 -17.34 1.05
CA VAL A 320 -0.42 -18.10 2.30
C VAL A 320 -0.08 -17.17 3.44
N LEU A 321 -0.79 -17.32 4.56
CA LEU A 321 -0.46 -16.63 5.80
C LEU A 321 0.30 -17.59 6.74
N ASP A 322 1.52 -17.23 7.08
CA ASP A 322 2.38 -18.04 7.94
C ASP A 322 3.01 -17.20 9.05
N PRO A 323 3.15 -17.75 10.29
CA PRO A 323 3.85 -17.08 11.37
C PRO A 323 5.33 -16.86 11.09
N SER A 324 5.90 -17.62 10.17
CA SER A 324 7.33 -17.62 9.85
C SER A 324 7.63 -16.96 8.51
N ARG A 325 8.80 -16.32 8.42
CA ARG A 325 9.40 -15.86 7.17
C ARG A 325 10.45 -16.85 6.65
N SER A 326 10.44 -18.11 7.12
CA SER A 326 11.45 -19.11 6.76
C SER A 326 11.20 -19.74 5.39
N ALA A 327 12.24 -20.39 4.86
CA ALA A 327 12.17 -21.15 3.62
C ALA A 327 11.20 -22.34 3.68
N ALA A 328 10.79 -22.78 4.87
CA ALA A 328 9.81 -23.85 5.02
C ALA A 328 8.48 -23.54 4.32
N VAL A 329 8.09 -22.27 4.26
CA VAL A 329 6.84 -21.86 3.62
C VAL A 329 6.89 -22.09 2.11
N PRO A 330 7.78 -21.44 1.34
CA PRO A 330 7.82 -21.68 -0.10
C PRO A 330 8.18 -23.12 -0.47
N ILE A 331 8.95 -23.84 0.36
CA ILE A 331 9.21 -25.27 0.16
C ILE A 331 7.91 -26.07 0.26
N ARG A 332 7.11 -25.86 1.30
CA ARG A 332 5.82 -26.55 1.51
C ARG A 332 4.84 -26.28 0.36
N GLU A 333 4.72 -25.03 -0.05
CA GLU A 333 3.76 -24.65 -1.09
C GLU A 333 4.12 -25.22 -2.46
N LEU A 334 5.42 -25.26 -2.81
CA LEU A 334 5.90 -25.66 -4.13
C LEU A 334 6.44 -27.11 -4.19
N SER A 335 6.54 -27.83 -3.07
CA SER A 335 7.10 -29.18 -3.02
C SER A 335 6.39 -30.22 -3.92
N GLY A 336 5.14 -29.96 -4.29
CA GLY A 336 4.37 -30.85 -5.17
C GLY A 336 4.51 -30.51 -6.67
N SER A 337 5.32 -29.52 -7.07
CA SER A 337 5.51 -29.15 -8.47
C SER A 337 6.69 -29.88 -9.12
N ALA A 338 6.62 -30.03 -10.44
CA ALA A 338 7.68 -30.66 -11.23
C ALA A 338 8.95 -29.79 -11.41
N GLY A 339 8.98 -28.59 -10.80
CA GLY A 339 10.04 -27.61 -10.94
C GLY A 339 9.77 -26.55 -11.99
N GLY A 340 10.65 -25.55 -12.03
CA GLY A 340 10.53 -24.40 -12.93
C GLY A 340 11.31 -23.19 -12.46
N ILE A 341 10.87 -22.00 -12.86
CA ILE A 341 11.55 -20.73 -12.60
C ILE A 341 10.78 -19.94 -11.54
N ILE A 342 11.47 -19.54 -10.47
CA ILE A 342 10.92 -18.65 -9.44
C ILE A 342 11.54 -17.27 -9.62
N ILE A 343 10.72 -16.28 -9.94
CA ILE A 343 11.11 -14.88 -10.03
C ILE A 343 10.85 -14.25 -8.66
N CYS A 344 11.91 -13.81 -8.00
CA CYS A 344 11.85 -13.31 -6.63
C CYS A 344 12.93 -12.26 -6.35
N ASP A 345 12.91 -11.69 -5.15
CA ASP A 345 14.02 -10.89 -4.64
C ASP A 345 15.20 -11.80 -4.20
N ARG A 346 16.26 -11.19 -3.67
CA ARG A 346 17.45 -11.92 -3.18
C ARG A 346 17.28 -12.53 -1.80
N TYR A 347 16.06 -12.63 -1.27
CA TYR A 347 15.84 -13.15 0.07
C TYR A 347 16.34 -14.59 0.22
N SER A 348 17.00 -14.85 1.35
CA SER A 348 17.68 -16.13 1.61
C SER A 348 16.75 -17.35 1.64
N ALA A 349 15.46 -17.16 1.90
CA ALA A 349 14.48 -18.24 1.90
C ALA A 349 14.34 -18.89 0.52
N TYR A 350 14.31 -18.09 -0.54
CA TYR A 350 14.27 -18.61 -1.93
C TYR A 350 15.55 -19.33 -2.30
N LYS A 351 16.73 -18.82 -1.87
CA LYS A 351 18.01 -19.49 -2.08
C LYS A 351 18.05 -20.86 -1.39
N LYS A 352 17.49 -20.97 -0.18
CA LYS A 352 17.37 -22.25 0.53
C LYS A 352 16.38 -23.18 -0.16
N LEU A 353 15.25 -22.67 -0.67
CA LEU A 353 14.32 -23.47 -1.46
C LEU A 353 15.00 -24.13 -2.65
N ALA A 354 15.74 -23.37 -3.47
CA ALA A 354 16.42 -23.90 -4.64
C ALA A 354 17.53 -24.91 -4.32
N ARG A 355 18.12 -24.83 -3.12
CA ARG A 355 19.07 -25.87 -2.64
C ARG A 355 18.38 -27.17 -2.20
N VAL A 356 17.17 -27.06 -1.65
CA VAL A 356 16.41 -28.23 -1.15
C VAL A 356 15.63 -28.88 -2.29
N LEU A 357 15.10 -28.08 -3.19
CA LEU A 357 14.34 -28.51 -4.35
C LEU A 357 15.17 -28.16 -5.61
N GLU A 358 16.14 -29.01 -5.95
CA GLU A 358 17.15 -28.75 -6.99
C GLU A 358 16.58 -28.53 -8.40
N HIS A 359 15.33 -28.88 -8.62
CA HIS A 359 14.61 -28.67 -9.90
C HIS A 359 14.02 -27.26 -10.06
N PHE A 360 14.31 -26.33 -9.12
CA PHE A 360 13.93 -24.93 -9.23
C PHE A 360 15.12 -24.04 -9.60
N ILE A 361 14.88 -23.15 -10.54
CA ILE A 361 15.80 -22.10 -10.96
C ILE A 361 15.34 -20.77 -10.40
N LEU A 362 16.22 -20.01 -9.76
CA LEU A 362 15.89 -18.67 -9.28
C LEU A 362 16.24 -17.62 -10.34
N ALA A 363 15.27 -16.83 -10.72
CA ALA A 363 15.46 -15.60 -11.49
C ALA A 363 15.28 -14.42 -10.54
N PHE A 364 16.36 -13.68 -10.28
CA PHE A 364 16.27 -12.52 -9.42
C PHE A 364 15.68 -11.32 -10.15
N CYS A 365 14.79 -10.60 -9.47
CA CYS A 365 14.15 -9.40 -9.99
C CYS A 365 15.19 -8.35 -10.42
N TRP A 366 15.28 -8.07 -11.71
CA TRP A 366 16.21 -7.10 -12.26
C TRP A 366 15.92 -5.66 -11.83
N ALA A 367 14.68 -5.34 -11.51
CA ALA A 367 14.34 -4.03 -10.98
C ALA A 367 15.04 -3.74 -9.64
N HIS A 368 15.18 -4.77 -8.77
CA HIS A 368 15.97 -4.68 -7.55
C HIS A 368 17.46 -4.60 -7.84
N GLN A 369 17.96 -5.43 -8.78
CA GLN A 369 19.36 -5.40 -9.21
C GLN A 369 19.74 -4.01 -9.75
N ARG A 370 18.91 -3.46 -10.64
CA ARG A 370 19.10 -2.12 -11.18
C ARG A 370 19.15 -1.06 -10.09
N ARG A 371 18.30 -1.17 -9.06
CA ARG A 371 18.32 -0.24 -7.91
C ARG A 371 19.62 -0.37 -7.15
N ASP A 372 20.08 -1.59 -6.86
CA ASP A 372 21.33 -1.84 -6.14
C ASP A 372 22.53 -1.24 -6.90
N PHE A 373 22.58 -1.36 -8.23
CA PHE A 373 23.63 -0.73 -9.05
C PHE A 373 23.53 0.80 -9.03
N LEU A 374 22.35 1.39 -9.06
CA LEU A 374 22.16 2.83 -8.94
C LEU A 374 22.56 3.35 -7.55
N GLU A 375 22.23 2.60 -6.49
CA GLU A 375 22.66 2.93 -5.13
C GLU A 375 24.18 2.81 -4.98
N LEU A 376 24.80 1.79 -5.59
CA LEU A 376 26.25 1.63 -5.63
C LEU A 376 26.94 2.79 -6.34
N ALA A 377 26.44 3.19 -7.52
CA ALA A 377 26.98 4.33 -8.27
C ALA A 377 26.93 5.64 -7.46
N ASN A 378 25.87 5.84 -6.66
CA ASN A 378 25.75 7.02 -5.82
C ASN A 378 26.63 6.96 -4.57
N ALA A 379 26.80 5.78 -3.98
CA ALA A 379 27.58 5.58 -2.76
C ALA A 379 29.10 5.51 -3.00
N HIS A 380 29.49 5.05 -4.18
CA HIS A 380 30.89 4.80 -4.56
C HIS A 380 31.19 5.41 -5.95
N PRO A 381 31.59 6.69 -6.00
CA PRO A 381 31.86 7.37 -7.26
C PRO A 381 32.93 6.71 -8.13
N ASP A 382 33.87 6.00 -7.52
CA ASP A 382 34.92 5.21 -8.15
C ASP A 382 34.40 3.99 -8.93
N LEU A 383 33.22 3.50 -8.58
CA LEU A 383 32.55 2.38 -9.23
C LEU A 383 31.35 2.82 -10.09
N ALA A 384 31.08 4.13 -10.18
CA ALA A 384 29.89 4.67 -10.83
C ALA A 384 29.78 4.24 -12.30
N ASP A 385 30.84 4.38 -13.08
CA ASP A 385 30.85 4.03 -14.51
C ASP A 385 30.60 2.53 -14.73
N TRP A 386 31.21 1.68 -13.92
CA TRP A 386 30.99 0.25 -13.96
C TRP A 386 29.54 -0.12 -13.59
N ALA A 387 28.99 0.48 -12.55
CA ALA A 387 27.63 0.22 -12.11
C ALA A 387 26.59 0.72 -13.12
N LEU A 388 26.82 1.88 -13.75
CA LEU A 388 25.93 2.44 -14.78
C LEU A 388 25.98 1.61 -16.07
N ALA A 389 27.13 1.06 -16.46
CA ALA A 389 27.24 0.14 -17.60
C ALA A 389 26.37 -1.12 -17.38
N TRP A 390 26.32 -1.66 -16.16
CA TRP A 390 25.41 -2.75 -15.83
C TRP A 390 23.93 -2.35 -15.89
N VAL A 391 23.58 -1.15 -15.46
CA VAL A 391 22.22 -0.61 -15.59
C VAL A 391 21.78 -0.53 -17.06
N GLU A 392 22.68 -0.14 -17.94
CA GLU A 392 22.43 -0.09 -19.38
C GLU A 392 22.26 -1.49 -19.99
N GLN A 393 23.14 -2.43 -19.67
CA GLN A 393 23.03 -3.83 -20.12
C GLN A 393 21.71 -4.48 -19.64
N ILE A 394 21.31 -4.24 -18.40
CA ILE A 394 20.03 -4.71 -17.87
C ILE A 394 18.86 -4.17 -18.72
N GLY A 395 18.94 -2.93 -19.19
CA GLY A 395 17.91 -2.32 -20.04
C GLY A 395 17.77 -2.96 -21.43
N GLN A 396 18.77 -3.69 -21.90
CA GLN A 396 18.79 -4.33 -23.23
C GLN A 396 18.23 -5.76 -23.24
N ILE A 397 18.08 -6.41 -22.08
CA ILE A 397 17.55 -7.78 -21.97
C ILE A 397 16.04 -7.76 -22.01
N SER A 398 15.38 -8.25 -23.07
CA SER A 398 13.92 -8.13 -23.26
C SER A 398 13.14 -9.46 -23.23
N GLU A 399 13.78 -10.62 -23.22
CA GLU A 399 13.11 -11.91 -23.46
C GLU A 399 12.58 -12.64 -22.20
N VAL A 400 12.98 -12.25 -21.00
CA VAL A 400 12.48 -12.84 -19.74
C VAL A 400 11.76 -11.75 -18.95
N PRO A 401 10.65 -12.05 -18.25
CA PRO A 401 10.06 -11.09 -17.32
C PRO A 401 11.11 -10.60 -16.34
N MET A 402 11.55 -9.36 -16.53
CA MET A 402 12.72 -8.80 -15.84
C MET A 402 12.39 -8.30 -14.45
N ASP A 403 11.12 -8.32 -14.08
CA ASP A 403 10.65 -7.79 -12.82
C ASP A 403 9.73 -8.75 -12.07
N ASN A 404 9.63 -8.54 -10.76
CA ASN A 404 8.68 -9.23 -9.90
C ASN A 404 7.37 -8.44 -9.73
N ASN A 405 7.08 -7.53 -10.67
CA ASN A 405 5.92 -6.63 -10.59
C ASN A 405 4.58 -7.35 -10.46
N SER A 406 4.47 -8.58 -10.97
CA SER A 406 3.25 -9.37 -10.87
C SER A 406 2.95 -9.73 -9.41
N ALA A 407 3.93 -10.27 -8.67
CA ALA A 407 3.77 -10.54 -7.24
C ALA A 407 3.60 -9.23 -6.44
N GLU A 408 4.40 -8.19 -6.73
CA GLU A 408 4.29 -6.89 -6.05
C GLU A 408 2.91 -6.24 -6.27
N ARG A 409 2.35 -6.31 -7.48
CA ARG A 409 1.00 -5.83 -7.78
C ARG A 409 -0.07 -6.63 -7.05
N ALA A 410 0.07 -7.97 -7.01
CA ALA A 410 -0.83 -8.83 -6.24
C ALA A 410 -0.78 -8.48 -4.74
N GLN A 411 0.41 -8.24 -4.19
CA GLN A 411 0.59 -7.82 -2.80
C GLN A 411 -0.05 -6.46 -2.46
N ARG A 412 -0.31 -5.59 -3.43
CA ARG A 412 -0.96 -4.28 -3.15
C ARG A 412 -2.32 -4.43 -2.49
N THR A 413 -3.13 -5.40 -2.90
CA THR A 413 -4.46 -5.63 -2.31
C THR A 413 -4.39 -5.97 -0.82
N PRO A 414 -3.65 -6.99 -0.35
CA PRO A 414 -3.50 -7.23 1.09
C PRO A 414 -2.77 -6.09 1.82
N VAL A 415 -1.81 -5.40 1.20
CA VAL A 415 -1.13 -4.26 1.84
C VAL A 415 -2.09 -3.10 2.10
N VAL A 416 -2.96 -2.76 1.15
CA VAL A 416 -4.01 -1.74 1.33
C VAL A 416 -5.00 -2.18 2.39
N ALA A 417 -5.47 -3.43 2.33
CA ALA A 417 -6.35 -4.02 3.33
C ALA A 417 -5.74 -3.95 4.74
N ARG A 418 -4.45 -4.28 4.89
CA ARG A 418 -3.72 -4.15 6.16
C ARG A 418 -3.67 -2.71 6.67
N LYS A 419 -3.49 -1.72 5.80
CA LYS A 419 -3.51 -0.30 6.19
C LYS A 419 -4.90 0.13 6.67
N ASN A 420 -5.96 -0.44 6.12
CA ASN A 420 -7.34 -0.07 6.43
C ASN A 420 -7.88 -0.77 7.68
N PHE A 421 -7.56 -2.05 7.91
CA PHE A 421 -8.09 -2.81 9.06
C PHE A 421 -7.02 -3.53 9.91
N TYR A 422 -5.74 -3.13 9.78
CA TYR A 422 -4.59 -3.48 10.64
C TYR A 422 -4.16 -4.94 10.67
N GLY A 423 -4.95 -5.89 10.17
CA GLY A 423 -4.64 -7.31 10.21
C GLY A 423 -5.84 -8.20 10.54
N SER A 424 -5.58 -9.34 11.13
CA SER A 424 -6.56 -10.36 11.49
C SER A 424 -6.66 -10.56 12.99
N SER A 425 -7.87 -10.71 13.53
CA SER A 425 -8.10 -10.90 14.96
C SER A 425 -7.66 -12.29 15.45
N GLY A 426 -7.57 -13.28 14.56
CA GLY A 426 -7.18 -14.65 14.90
C GLY A 426 -6.69 -15.42 13.67
N HIS A 427 -6.21 -16.66 13.90
CA HIS A 427 -5.64 -17.52 12.87
C HIS A 427 -6.65 -17.81 11.75
N TRP A 428 -7.88 -18.21 12.10
CA TRP A 428 -8.94 -18.49 11.14
C TRP A 428 -9.27 -17.30 10.23
N SER A 429 -9.27 -16.07 10.79
CA SER A 429 -9.57 -14.87 10.01
C SER A 429 -8.42 -14.45 9.10
N GLY A 430 -7.20 -14.84 9.48
CA GLY A 430 -6.02 -14.67 8.66
C GLY A 430 -5.97 -15.67 7.51
N ALA A 431 -6.26 -16.94 7.78
CA ALA A 431 -6.39 -17.99 6.78
C ALA A 431 -7.50 -17.66 5.77
N LEU A 432 -8.68 -17.25 6.26
CA LEU A 432 -9.76 -16.79 5.39
C LEU A 432 -9.33 -15.60 4.52
N ALA A 433 -8.54 -14.66 5.04
CA ALA A 433 -8.06 -13.55 4.24
C ALA A 433 -7.13 -14.01 3.12
N ALA A 434 -6.21 -14.94 3.39
CA ALA A 434 -5.32 -15.52 2.39
C ALA A 434 -6.13 -16.22 1.27
N MET A 435 -7.07 -17.06 1.67
CA MET A 435 -7.98 -17.80 0.77
C MET A 435 -8.79 -16.81 -0.10
N MET A 436 -9.39 -15.78 0.49
CA MET A 436 -10.18 -14.79 -0.26
C MET A 436 -9.33 -13.96 -1.22
N PHE A 437 -8.12 -13.56 -0.83
CA PHE A 437 -7.22 -12.88 -1.77
C PHE A 437 -6.81 -13.79 -2.92
N SER A 438 -6.52 -15.07 -2.65
CA SER A 438 -6.22 -16.07 -3.69
C SER A 438 -7.36 -16.21 -4.68
N LEU A 439 -8.57 -16.47 -4.21
CA LEU A 439 -9.75 -16.67 -5.04
C LEU A 439 -10.11 -15.41 -5.84
N LEU A 440 -10.25 -14.26 -5.15
CA LEU A 440 -10.74 -13.04 -5.79
C LEU A 440 -9.74 -12.44 -6.78
N LEU A 441 -8.44 -12.53 -6.52
CA LEU A 441 -7.44 -12.03 -7.45
C LEU A 441 -7.23 -13.01 -8.62
N THR A 442 -7.38 -14.31 -8.40
CA THR A 442 -7.39 -15.29 -9.50
C THR A 442 -8.61 -15.11 -10.41
N LEU A 443 -9.81 -14.88 -9.86
CA LEU A 443 -10.98 -14.53 -10.69
C LEU A 443 -10.74 -13.29 -11.54
N ARG A 444 -10.09 -12.27 -10.98
CA ARG A 444 -9.69 -11.07 -11.75
C ARG A 444 -8.64 -11.36 -12.82
N LEU A 445 -7.68 -12.24 -12.52
CA LEU A 445 -6.68 -12.67 -13.50
C LEU A 445 -7.35 -13.38 -14.69
N TRP A 446 -8.44 -14.12 -14.42
CA TRP A 446 -9.25 -14.77 -15.46
C TRP A 446 -10.32 -13.85 -16.09
N GLU A 447 -10.32 -12.56 -15.77
CA GLU A 447 -11.30 -11.59 -16.22
C GLU A 447 -12.76 -11.94 -15.86
N ILE A 448 -12.94 -12.80 -14.85
CA ILE A 448 -14.25 -13.18 -14.34
C ILE A 448 -14.73 -12.13 -13.34
N ASN A 449 -15.96 -11.66 -13.54
CA ASN A 449 -16.57 -10.75 -12.57
C ASN A 449 -16.94 -11.52 -11.29
N PRO A 450 -16.34 -11.21 -10.13
CA PRO A 450 -16.62 -11.95 -8.90
C PRO A 450 -18.01 -11.66 -8.29
N ARG A 451 -18.84 -10.83 -8.93
CA ARG A 451 -20.24 -10.58 -8.53
C ARG A 451 -21.23 -11.49 -9.23
N THR A 452 -20.88 -12.03 -10.36
CA THR A 452 -21.70 -12.99 -11.16
C THR A 452 -21.48 -14.41 -10.69
#